data_f3bdebc3d4d0e896e21853f936b0e454
#
_entry.id   f3bdebc3d4d0e896e21853f936b0e454
#
_cell.length_a   1.000
_cell.length_b   1.000
_cell.length_c   1.000
_cell.angle_alpha   90.00
_cell.angle_beta   90.00
_cell.angle_gamma   90.00
#
_symmetry.space_group_name_H-M   'P 1'
#
loop_
_entity.id
_entity.type
_entity.pdbx_description
1 polymer ?
#
loop_
_entity_poly.entity_id
_entity_poly.type
_entity_poly.pdbx_seq_one_letter_code
_entity_poly.pdbx_strand_id
1 'polypeptide(L)'
;MSEQQKNVLGEDLEECSNNPLTGWFRDGCCSTDENDHGMHTVCVKVNNEFLEWCKEAGNDLITPHPEFGFPGLKEGDNWCVCASWVAKAIDAGKGCSVYLKKTHENTLKVVPIEKLKKLAIDLS
;
A
#
# COMPACT_ATOMS: atom_id res chain seq x y z
N MET A 1 -3.55 21.46 13.77
CA MET A 1 -4.53 20.82 12.89
C MET A 1 -3.80 20.24 11.68
N SER A 2 -3.90 18.96 11.49
CA SER A 2 -3.23 18.33 10.36
C SER A 2 -4.01 18.56 9.06
N GLU A 3 -3.30 18.85 7.99
CA GLU A 3 -3.92 18.97 6.69
C GLU A 3 -4.35 17.61 6.19
N GLN A 4 -5.47 17.55 5.49
CA GLN A 4 -5.92 16.34 4.84
C GLN A 4 -4.95 16.01 3.70
N GLN A 5 -4.39 14.81 3.71
CA GLN A 5 -3.49 14.37 2.64
C GLN A 5 -4.29 13.98 1.41
N LYS A 6 -3.64 13.98 0.26
CA LYS A 6 -4.29 13.76 -1.03
C LYS A 6 -3.88 12.43 -1.63
N ASN A 7 -4.80 11.83 -2.39
CA ASN A 7 -4.53 10.62 -3.14
C ASN A 7 -3.95 10.96 -4.52
N VAL A 8 -3.62 9.92 -5.29
CA VAL A 8 -3.01 10.08 -6.62
C VAL A 8 -3.93 10.75 -7.64
N LEU A 9 -5.21 10.89 -7.31
CA LEU A 9 -6.19 11.58 -8.18
C LEU A 9 -6.35 13.05 -7.79
N GLY A 10 -5.63 13.51 -6.77
CA GLY A 10 -5.74 14.89 -6.29
C GLY A 10 -6.93 15.13 -5.37
N GLU A 11 -7.58 14.10 -4.93
CA GLU A 11 -8.72 14.16 -4.01
C GLU A 11 -8.27 13.82 -2.59
N ASP A 12 -9.15 13.97 -1.61
CA ASP A 12 -8.83 13.60 -0.24
C ASP A 12 -8.53 12.10 -0.13
N LEU A 13 -7.46 11.78 0.58
CA LEU A 13 -7.04 10.39 0.78
C LEU A 13 -8.08 9.63 1.60
N GLU A 14 -8.57 8.51 1.07
CA GLU A 14 -9.55 7.66 1.75
C GLU A 14 -8.88 6.59 2.61
N GLU A 15 -9.61 6.05 3.57
CA GLU A 15 -9.11 5.00 4.44
C GLU A 15 -8.81 3.72 3.66
N CYS A 16 -7.63 3.13 3.90
CA CYS A 16 -7.20 1.89 3.26
C CYS A 16 -7.75 0.67 4.01
N SER A 17 -7.48 0.57 5.30
CA SER A 17 -7.98 -0.54 6.12
C SER A 17 -7.87 -0.25 7.61
N ASN A 18 -8.86 -0.67 8.37
CA ASN A 18 -8.77 -0.66 9.83
C ASN A 18 -8.87 -2.09 10.42
N ASN A 19 -9.05 -3.09 9.57
CA ASN A 19 -9.06 -4.50 9.97
C ASN A 19 -8.53 -5.35 8.81
N PRO A 20 -7.21 -5.56 8.73
CA PRO A 20 -6.16 -5.16 9.68
C PRO A 20 -5.90 -3.65 9.65
N LEU A 21 -5.56 -3.09 10.81
CA LEU A 21 -5.21 -1.67 10.91
C LEU A 21 -3.87 -1.44 10.22
N THR A 22 -3.83 -0.53 9.28
CA THR A 22 -2.67 -0.28 8.44
C THR A 22 -2.24 1.18 8.49
N GLY A 23 -1.16 1.46 7.78
CA GLY A 23 -0.61 2.81 7.63
C GLY A 23 0.60 3.05 8.50
N TRP A 24 1.46 3.97 8.06
CA TRP A 24 2.64 4.38 8.82
C TRP A 24 2.24 4.87 10.21
N PHE A 25 1.15 5.63 10.30
CA PHE A 25 0.64 6.14 11.57
C PHE A 25 -0.33 5.20 12.28
N ARG A 26 -0.65 4.07 11.68
CA ARG A 26 -1.69 3.13 12.17
C ARG A 26 -3.04 3.82 12.36
N ASP A 27 -3.39 4.71 11.44
CA ASP A 27 -4.68 5.41 11.42
C ASP A 27 -5.64 4.85 10.36
N GLY A 28 -5.25 3.77 9.68
CA GLY A 28 -6.05 3.14 8.64
C GLY A 28 -5.83 3.72 7.26
N CYS A 29 -5.10 4.82 7.15
CA CYS A 29 -4.84 5.51 5.89
C CYS A 29 -3.38 5.38 5.49
N CYS A 30 -3.10 5.41 4.18
CA CYS A 30 -1.73 5.40 3.66
C CYS A 30 -1.13 6.80 3.70
N SER A 31 -1.33 7.49 4.83
CA SER A 31 -0.75 8.79 5.12
C SER A 31 0.75 8.66 5.32
N THR A 32 1.48 9.72 5.05
CA THR A 32 2.93 9.69 5.19
C THR A 32 3.47 11.02 5.67
N ASP A 33 4.72 11.00 6.10
CA ASP A 33 5.48 12.21 6.41
C ASP A 33 6.96 11.97 6.09
N GLU A 34 7.79 12.95 6.41
CA GLU A 34 9.23 12.89 6.12
C GLU A 34 9.98 11.78 6.85
N ASN A 35 9.41 11.22 7.91
CA ASN A 35 10.02 10.14 8.67
C ASN A 35 9.71 8.76 8.08
N ASP A 36 8.73 8.69 7.19
CA ASP A 36 8.36 7.44 6.52
C ASP A 36 9.25 7.25 5.27
N HIS A 37 10.48 6.84 5.51
CA HIS A 37 11.47 6.69 4.43
C HIS A 37 11.08 5.60 3.43
N GLY A 38 10.33 4.59 3.86
CA GLY A 38 9.84 3.54 2.98
C GLY A 38 8.65 3.95 2.14
N MET A 39 8.05 5.12 2.45
CA MET A 39 6.85 5.61 1.77
C MET A 39 5.77 4.54 1.69
N HIS A 40 5.18 4.21 2.85
CA HIS A 40 4.08 3.23 2.97
C HIS A 40 2.80 3.86 2.45
N THR A 41 2.76 4.19 1.17
CA THR A 41 1.78 5.10 0.57
C THR A 41 0.82 4.43 -0.40
N VAL A 42 1.02 3.15 -0.74
CA VAL A 42 0.19 2.47 -1.73
C VAL A 42 -0.80 1.54 -1.03
N CYS A 43 -2.09 1.80 -1.17
CA CYS A 43 -3.11 0.89 -0.65
C CYS A 43 -3.38 -0.20 -1.68
N VAL A 44 -3.05 -1.43 -1.33
CA VAL A 44 -3.22 -2.59 -2.20
C VAL A 44 -4.18 -3.59 -1.56
N LYS A 45 -4.86 -4.36 -2.40
CA LYS A 45 -5.57 -5.55 -1.97
C LYS A 45 -4.67 -6.73 -2.30
N VAL A 46 -4.10 -7.35 -1.27
CA VAL A 46 -3.08 -8.38 -1.49
C VAL A 46 -3.71 -9.69 -1.98
N ASN A 47 -2.92 -10.45 -2.75
CA ASN A 47 -3.26 -11.79 -3.15
C ASN A 47 -2.13 -12.73 -2.74
N ASN A 48 -2.39 -14.04 -2.78
CA ASN A 48 -1.40 -15.02 -2.36
C ASN A 48 -0.10 -14.95 -3.18
N GLU A 49 -0.20 -14.72 -4.48
CA GLU A 49 0.97 -14.62 -5.35
C GLU A 49 1.88 -13.46 -4.91
N PHE A 50 1.30 -12.30 -4.64
CA PHE A 50 2.04 -11.14 -4.16
C PHE A 50 2.67 -11.42 -2.79
N LEU A 51 1.90 -12.00 -1.87
CA LEU A 51 2.39 -12.29 -0.52
C LEU A 51 3.55 -13.29 -0.54
N GLU A 52 3.46 -14.34 -1.35
CA GLU A 52 4.52 -15.32 -1.47
C GLU A 52 5.77 -14.72 -2.11
N TRP A 53 5.59 -13.89 -3.15
CA TRP A 53 6.69 -13.20 -3.77
C TRP A 53 7.41 -12.29 -2.78
N CYS A 54 6.64 -11.53 -1.98
CA CYS A 54 7.21 -10.65 -0.96
C CYS A 54 8.05 -11.43 0.04
N LYS A 55 7.55 -12.57 0.50
CA LYS A 55 8.25 -13.40 1.47
C LYS A 55 9.57 -13.90 0.90
N GLU A 56 9.55 -14.41 -0.33
CA GLU A 56 10.76 -14.90 -1.01
C GLU A 56 11.76 -13.79 -1.25
N ALA A 57 11.29 -12.59 -1.54
CA ALA A 57 12.15 -11.44 -1.84
C ALA A 57 12.67 -10.73 -0.58
N GLY A 58 12.30 -11.20 0.61
CA GLY A 58 12.82 -10.68 1.87
C GLY A 58 11.89 -9.73 2.62
N ASN A 59 10.64 -9.61 2.18
CA ASN A 59 9.64 -8.77 2.86
C ASN A 59 8.44 -9.64 3.23
N ASP A 60 8.57 -10.39 4.32
CA ASP A 60 7.53 -11.33 4.76
C ASP A 60 6.35 -10.56 5.37
N LEU A 61 5.24 -10.50 4.64
CA LEU A 61 4.00 -9.89 5.10
C LEU A 61 3.01 -10.93 5.64
N ILE A 62 3.37 -12.20 5.64
CA ILE A 62 2.49 -13.29 6.06
C ILE A 62 2.64 -13.60 7.54
N THR A 63 3.86 -13.63 8.04
CA THR A 63 4.14 -14.01 9.43
C THR A 63 3.70 -12.90 10.39
N PRO A 64 2.85 -13.21 11.38
CA PRO A 64 2.46 -12.22 12.38
C PRO A 64 3.64 -11.74 13.23
N HIS A 65 3.61 -10.45 13.59
CA HIS A 65 4.56 -9.84 14.50
C HIS A 65 3.78 -9.09 15.58
N PRO A 66 3.28 -9.81 16.60
CA PRO A 66 2.45 -9.20 17.64
C PRO A 66 3.13 -8.04 18.36
N GLU A 67 4.47 -8.07 18.49
CA GLU A 67 5.24 -6.99 19.12
C GLU A 67 5.12 -5.65 18.39
N PHE A 68 4.75 -5.67 17.11
CA PHE A 68 4.51 -4.46 16.31
C PHE A 68 3.02 -4.25 16.00
N GLY A 69 2.15 -5.06 16.62
CA GLY A 69 0.73 -4.99 16.32
C GLY A 69 0.38 -5.46 14.91
N PHE A 70 1.23 -6.27 14.30
CA PHE A 70 1.04 -6.75 12.93
C PHE A 70 0.47 -8.17 12.93
N PRO A 71 -0.78 -8.36 12.47
CA PRO A 71 -1.43 -9.68 12.54
C PRO A 71 -1.05 -10.65 11.42
N GLY A 72 -0.21 -10.23 10.48
CA GLY A 72 0.03 -10.99 9.25
C GLY A 72 -1.10 -10.76 8.25
N LEU A 73 -0.78 -10.85 6.98
CA LEU A 73 -1.75 -10.62 5.91
C LEU A 73 -2.17 -11.92 5.24
N LYS A 74 -3.40 -11.96 4.77
CA LYS A 74 -3.94 -13.06 3.97
C LYS A 74 -4.61 -12.48 2.73
N GLU A 75 -4.87 -13.32 1.76
CA GLU A 75 -5.51 -12.89 0.51
C GLU A 75 -6.80 -12.11 0.80
N GLY A 76 -6.95 -10.98 0.14
CA GLY A 76 -8.10 -10.11 0.29
C GLY A 76 -7.92 -8.98 1.27
N ASP A 77 -6.86 -9.00 2.09
CA ASP A 77 -6.59 -7.91 3.02
C ASP A 77 -6.09 -6.67 2.27
N ASN A 78 -6.42 -5.49 2.78
CA ASN A 78 -5.88 -4.22 2.29
C ASN A 78 -4.72 -3.78 3.18
N TRP A 79 -3.67 -3.27 2.57
CA TRP A 79 -2.48 -2.86 3.31
C TRP A 79 -1.76 -1.70 2.62
N CYS A 80 -1.18 -0.81 3.41
CA CYS A 80 -0.34 0.27 2.90
C CYS A 80 1.08 -0.25 2.72
N VAL A 81 1.50 -0.43 1.48
CA VAL A 81 2.80 -1.01 1.11
C VAL A 81 3.76 0.07 0.66
N CYS A 82 5.06 -0.17 0.86
CA CYS A 82 6.11 0.73 0.37
C CYS A 82 5.98 0.94 -1.14
N ALA A 83 6.06 2.19 -1.57
CA ALA A 83 5.94 2.52 -2.99
C ALA A 83 7.03 1.85 -3.83
N SER A 84 8.28 1.84 -3.35
CA SER A 84 9.37 1.18 -4.07
C SER A 84 9.16 -0.32 -4.17
N TRP A 85 8.52 -0.93 -3.15
CA TRP A 85 8.24 -2.36 -3.16
C TRP A 85 7.18 -2.70 -4.21
N VAL A 86 6.15 -1.85 -4.33
CA VAL A 86 5.12 -2.01 -5.37
C VAL A 86 5.76 -1.89 -6.76
N ALA A 87 6.68 -0.93 -6.93
CA ALA A 87 7.39 -0.77 -8.20
C ALA A 87 8.15 -2.06 -8.57
N LYS A 88 8.84 -2.66 -7.60
CA LYS A 88 9.55 -3.92 -7.83
C LYS A 88 8.60 -5.06 -8.19
N ALA A 89 7.45 -5.13 -7.50
CA ALA A 89 6.45 -6.16 -7.78
C ALA A 89 5.89 -6.03 -9.19
N ILE A 90 5.61 -4.81 -9.63
CA ILE A 90 5.13 -4.56 -10.99
C ILE A 90 6.16 -5.03 -12.02
N ASP A 91 7.44 -4.68 -11.80
CA ASP A 91 8.52 -5.07 -12.71
C ASP A 91 8.71 -6.59 -12.76
N ALA A 92 8.41 -7.27 -11.66
CA ALA A 92 8.51 -8.73 -11.57
C ALA A 92 7.26 -9.44 -12.08
N GLY A 93 6.22 -8.71 -12.49
CA GLY A 93 4.96 -9.30 -12.91
C GLY A 93 4.14 -9.84 -11.75
N LYS A 94 4.40 -9.36 -10.53
CA LYS A 94 3.75 -9.83 -9.30
C LYS A 94 2.92 -8.76 -8.62
N GLY A 95 2.55 -7.71 -9.34
CA GLY A 95 1.71 -6.65 -8.79
C GLY A 95 0.34 -7.18 -8.38
N CYS A 96 -0.26 -6.53 -7.39
CA CYS A 96 -1.61 -6.85 -6.93
C CYS A 96 -2.53 -5.65 -7.16
N SER A 97 -3.81 -5.81 -6.81
CA SER A 97 -4.80 -4.75 -7.03
C SER A 97 -4.49 -3.51 -6.19
N VAL A 98 -4.70 -2.33 -6.77
CA VAL A 98 -4.42 -1.04 -6.14
C VAL A 98 -5.70 -0.22 -6.05
N TYR A 99 -5.86 0.48 -4.93
CA TYR A 99 -6.95 1.45 -4.75
C TYR A 99 -6.37 2.85 -4.95
N LEU A 100 -6.65 3.49 -6.08
CA LEU A 100 -6.11 4.84 -6.36
C LEU A 100 -6.62 5.88 -5.38
N LYS A 101 -7.89 5.79 -4.97
CA LYS A 101 -8.49 6.74 -4.02
C LYS A 101 -7.88 6.64 -2.63
N LYS A 102 -7.21 5.54 -2.33
CA LYS A 102 -6.62 5.25 -1.03
C LYS A 102 -5.09 5.25 -1.07
N THR A 103 -4.50 5.63 -2.19
CA THR A 103 -3.06 5.68 -2.40
C THR A 103 -2.60 7.12 -2.39
N HIS A 104 -1.61 7.43 -1.54
CA HIS A 104 -1.10 8.79 -1.35
C HIS A 104 -0.40 9.30 -2.62
N GLU A 105 -0.56 10.58 -2.89
CA GLU A 105 0.00 11.21 -4.10
C GLU A 105 1.53 11.09 -4.21
N ASN A 106 2.24 10.97 -3.09
CA ASN A 106 3.70 10.81 -3.10
C ASN A 106 4.16 9.54 -3.82
N THR A 107 3.27 8.54 -3.96
CA THR A 107 3.56 7.33 -4.72
C THR A 107 3.99 7.66 -6.15
N LEU A 108 3.49 8.75 -6.72
CA LEU A 108 3.80 9.14 -8.10
C LEU A 108 5.27 9.53 -8.28
N LYS A 109 6.00 9.78 -7.20
CA LYS A 109 7.45 10.02 -7.26
C LYS A 109 8.21 8.74 -7.58
N VAL A 110 7.61 7.59 -7.37
CA VAL A 110 8.24 6.27 -7.52
C VAL A 110 7.60 5.45 -8.62
N VAL A 111 6.26 5.48 -8.71
CA VAL A 111 5.49 4.67 -9.66
C VAL A 111 4.65 5.59 -10.55
N PRO A 112 4.83 5.54 -11.87
CA PRO A 112 4.01 6.34 -12.78
C PRO A 112 2.53 5.97 -12.67
N ILE A 113 1.65 6.98 -12.84
CA ILE A 113 0.21 6.77 -12.70
C ILE A 113 -0.31 5.71 -13.69
N GLU A 114 0.28 5.62 -14.88
CA GLU A 114 -0.15 4.64 -15.89
C GLU A 114 0.02 3.21 -15.40
N LYS A 115 1.08 2.94 -14.64
CA LYS A 115 1.31 1.60 -14.07
C LYS A 115 0.31 1.30 -12.96
N LEU A 116 -0.01 2.29 -12.14
CA LEU A 116 -1.01 2.14 -11.09
C LEU A 116 -2.40 1.90 -11.68
N LYS A 117 -2.75 2.62 -12.74
CA LYS A 117 -4.06 2.48 -13.37
C LYS A 117 -4.32 1.08 -13.90
N LYS A 118 -3.28 0.39 -14.36
CA LYS A 118 -3.42 -0.99 -14.85
C LYS A 118 -3.84 -1.95 -13.75
N LEU A 119 -3.53 -1.63 -12.49
CA LEU A 119 -3.85 -2.46 -11.34
C LEU A 119 -5.04 -1.92 -10.54
N ALA A 120 -5.57 -0.77 -10.92
CA ALA A 120 -6.62 -0.09 -10.17
C ALA A 120 -7.93 -0.85 -10.20
N ILE A 121 -8.58 -0.97 -9.05
CA ILE A 121 -9.88 -1.63 -8.93
C ILE A 121 -10.97 -0.68 -8.43
N ASP A 122 -10.65 0.57 -8.18
CA ASP A 122 -11.61 1.59 -7.73
C ASP A 122 -11.79 2.74 -8.74
N LEU A 123 -11.36 2.54 -9.98
CA LEU A 123 -11.69 3.41 -11.09
C LEU A 123 -12.79 2.78 -11.90
N SER A 124 -13.80 3.56 -12.20
CA SER A 124 -14.88 3.13 -13.09
C SER A 124 -14.64 3.66 -14.49
#